data_2e8dcf8a107e4dc02c414112a5edc255
#
_entry.id   2e8dcf8a107e4dc02c414112a5edc255
#
_cell.length_a   1.000
_cell.length_b   1.000
_cell.length_c   1.000
_cell.angle_alpha   90.00
_cell.angle_beta   90.00
_cell.angle_gamma   90.00
#
_symmetry.space_group_name_H-M   'P 1'
#
loop_
_entity.id
_entity.type
_entity.pdbx_description
1 polymer ?
#
loop_
_entity_poly.entity_id
_entity_poly.type
_entity_poly.pdbx_seq_one_letter_code
_entity_poly.pdbx_strand_id
1 'polypeptide(L)'
;MQITYSKSSDSLVLSPEKASKQKSFESFINKFKSTLETAFHQDNDIDQLSIQRGLPKEVLAKIMSAHPMSLCIPKEYGGRGGTVQENLTLLSAASYESLALSLTIGINSALFLQPVAKYGQENVKMPIFKRFIEEQNMGGLMITEPNYGSDALNMQTSYVEEPDYYHIRGTKHWAGLTGQADFWVLTARKQTLNGNLQRDVDLFVCDNSAPFQKIVVDEYFENLGLYQIPYGRNILDVKIPKLQRLEPKTTGVQMLLDLLHRSRMQFPGIGLGFIKRMLDEAITHTQQRYVGGKNLFSYDQVQEQLSSLQSNYTVCSALCTKSSELADIHNDLMPLGFEANIIKTVSSDLMQKSAQTLLQLVGAIGYKLNHIAGRGIVDSRPFQIFEGANDILYAQISESLIKFMKNVKEINVWEFLKDHPLAQRAVEYLKELLNFNLDYQMPQRKLVELGKAVSRIVSMDLVLKMGENGFRKDLIDGTVSMLHQEISNLMTTFSFKQNTTVVENYEADSSWANLATS
;
A
#
# COMPACT_ATOMS: atom_id res chain seq x y z
N MET A 1 14.46 37.54 29.97
CA MET A 1 13.63 38.07 28.88
C MET A 1 12.48 37.09 28.72
N GLN A 2 11.33 37.37 29.33
CA GLN A 2 10.15 36.50 29.31
C GLN A 2 9.43 36.66 27.98
N ILE A 3 9.30 35.60 27.22
CA ILE A 3 8.49 35.57 26.00
C ILE A 3 7.10 35.09 26.41
N THR A 4 6.15 36.03 26.44
CA THR A 4 4.73 35.75 26.61
C THR A 4 4.14 35.19 25.34
N TYR A 5 3.72 33.93 25.38
CA TYR A 5 2.90 33.32 24.32
C TYR A 5 1.46 33.81 24.45
N SER A 6 1.00 34.57 23.47
CA SER A 6 -0.43 34.87 23.32
C SER A 6 -1.13 33.60 22.80
N LYS A 7 -2.07 33.10 23.60
CA LYS A 7 -3.03 32.08 23.14
C LYS A 7 -3.99 32.74 22.13
N SER A 8 -3.84 32.50 20.85
CA SER A 8 -4.94 32.61 19.90
C SER A 8 -5.53 31.22 19.69
N SER A 9 -6.58 30.90 20.40
CA SER A 9 -7.48 29.80 20.14
C SER A 9 -8.35 30.17 18.94
N ASP A 10 -7.81 30.19 17.75
CA ASP A 10 -8.63 30.15 16.54
C ASP A 10 -9.11 28.72 16.33
N SER A 11 -10.26 28.41 16.93
CA SER A 11 -11.09 27.29 16.48
C SER A 11 -11.37 27.51 15.00
N LEU A 12 -10.79 26.65 14.13
CA LEU A 12 -11.08 26.61 12.70
C LEU A 12 -12.60 26.38 12.53
N VAL A 13 -13.36 27.45 12.43
CA VAL A 13 -14.79 27.38 12.11
C VAL A 13 -14.89 26.97 10.65
N LEU A 14 -15.22 25.70 10.42
CA LEU A 14 -15.48 25.17 9.09
C LEU A 14 -16.63 25.94 8.44
N SER A 15 -16.53 26.20 7.13
CA SER A 15 -17.67 26.76 6.40
C SER A 15 -18.88 25.80 6.51
N PRO A 16 -20.13 26.33 6.45
CA PRO A 16 -21.33 25.49 6.59
C PRO A 16 -21.38 24.32 5.61
N GLU A 17 -20.85 24.49 4.40
CA GLU A 17 -20.77 23.43 3.39
C GLU A 17 -19.74 22.35 3.77
N LYS A 18 -18.56 22.72 4.27
CA LYS A 18 -17.56 21.77 4.78
C LYS A 18 -18.08 21.01 5.99
N ALA A 19 -18.75 21.70 6.92
CA ALA A 19 -19.36 21.08 8.09
C ALA A 19 -20.48 20.08 7.72
N SER A 20 -21.30 20.39 6.70
CA SER A 20 -22.33 19.49 6.17
C SER A 20 -21.73 18.25 5.49
N LYS A 21 -20.69 18.41 4.67
CA LYS A 21 -19.95 17.31 4.04
C LYS A 21 -19.29 16.41 5.09
N GLN A 22 -18.67 16.99 6.12
CA GLN A 22 -18.04 16.24 7.21
C GLN A 22 -19.06 15.41 7.99
N LYS A 23 -20.21 15.99 8.39
CA LYS A 23 -21.29 15.26 9.07
C LYS A 23 -21.83 14.12 8.20
N SER A 24 -21.97 14.31 6.89
CA SER A 24 -22.39 13.25 5.95
C SER A 24 -21.37 12.11 5.90
N PHE A 25 -20.07 12.40 5.93
CA PHE A 25 -19.03 11.37 5.97
C PHE A 25 -18.98 10.65 7.31
N GLU A 26 -19.07 11.38 8.43
CA GLU A 26 -19.13 10.77 9.77
C GLU A 26 -20.28 9.76 9.89
N SER A 27 -21.46 10.11 9.39
CA SER A 27 -22.60 9.17 9.35
C SER A 27 -22.30 7.92 8.52
N PHE A 28 -21.70 8.10 7.34
CA PHE A 28 -21.32 7.01 6.45
C PHE A 28 -20.28 6.07 7.09
N ILE A 29 -19.19 6.63 7.62
CA ILE A 29 -18.12 5.81 8.20
C ILE A 29 -18.58 5.11 9.48
N ASN A 30 -19.43 5.72 10.29
CA ASN A 30 -20.01 5.10 11.47
C ASN A 30 -20.94 3.96 11.11
N LYS A 31 -21.77 4.10 10.05
CA LYS A 31 -22.58 3.01 9.52
C LYS A 31 -21.69 1.86 9.04
N PHE A 32 -20.62 2.16 8.30
CA PHE A 32 -19.68 1.14 7.83
C PHE A 32 -19.03 0.38 9.00
N LYS A 33 -18.49 1.10 10.01
CA LYS A 33 -17.90 0.49 11.21
C LYS A 33 -18.91 -0.39 11.97
N SER A 34 -20.14 0.11 12.17
CA SER A 34 -21.20 -0.69 12.81
C SER A 34 -21.56 -1.94 12.01
N THR A 35 -21.51 -1.86 10.68
CA THR A 35 -21.73 -3.02 9.80
C THR A 35 -20.60 -4.04 9.94
N LEU A 36 -19.34 -3.58 10.04
CA LEU A 36 -18.20 -4.47 10.29
C LEU A 36 -18.29 -5.15 11.65
N GLU A 37 -18.62 -4.38 12.70
CA GLU A 37 -18.84 -4.92 14.05
C GLU A 37 -19.89 -6.03 14.04
N THR A 38 -21.02 -5.79 13.37
CA THR A 38 -22.07 -6.79 13.28
C THR A 38 -21.64 -8.00 12.46
N ALA A 39 -21.01 -7.80 11.30
CA ALA A 39 -20.63 -8.87 10.40
C ALA A 39 -19.52 -9.77 10.97
N PHE A 40 -18.58 -9.22 11.73
CA PHE A 40 -17.39 -9.93 12.19
C PHE A 40 -17.43 -10.38 13.66
N HIS A 41 -18.23 -9.70 14.52
CA HIS A 41 -18.20 -9.96 15.96
C HIS A 41 -19.54 -10.33 16.56
N GLN A 42 -20.68 -9.97 15.94
CA GLN A 42 -22.01 -10.32 16.44
C GLN A 42 -22.59 -11.56 15.72
N ASP A 43 -22.52 -11.58 14.39
CA ASP A 43 -23.08 -12.68 13.59
C ASP A 43 -22.07 -13.81 13.37
N ASN A 44 -20.77 -13.51 13.43
CA ASN A 44 -19.68 -14.45 13.15
C ASN A 44 -18.50 -14.23 14.10
N ASP A 45 -17.51 -15.10 14.01
CA ASP A 45 -16.20 -14.99 14.66
C ASP A 45 -15.15 -14.67 13.60
N ILE A 46 -14.60 -13.45 13.64
CA ILE A 46 -13.58 -13.01 12.68
C ILE A 46 -12.33 -13.89 12.70
N ASP A 47 -11.96 -14.45 13.86
CA ASP A 47 -10.79 -15.30 13.97
C ASP A 47 -10.98 -16.61 13.19
N GLN A 48 -12.21 -17.14 13.17
CA GLN A 48 -12.55 -18.31 12.35
C GLN A 48 -12.70 -17.96 10.87
N LEU A 49 -13.34 -16.82 10.54
CA LEU A 49 -13.48 -16.36 9.16
C LEU A 49 -12.12 -16.08 8.49
N SER A 50 -11.15 -15.59 9.24
CA SER A 50 -9.86 -15.17 8.69
C SER A 50 -8.95 -16.31 8.24
N ILE A 51 -9.20 -17.54 8.69
CA ILE A 51 -8.47 -18.74 8.24
C ILE A 51 -9.21 -19.49 7.12
N GLN A 52 -10.39 -19.01 6.73
CA GLN A 52 -11.16 -19.57 5.60
C GLN A 52 -10.76 -18.91 4.30
N ARG A 53 -10.75 -19.67 3.20
CA ARG A 53 -10.52 -19.12 1.87
C ARG A 53 -11.80 -18.51 1.31
N GLY A 54 -11.73 -17.19 1.04
CA GLY A 54 -12.87 -16.38 0.66
C GLY A 54 -13.75 -15.97 1.85
N LEU A 55 -14.38 -14.82 1.75
CA LEU A 55 -15.47 -14.45 2.68
C LEU A 55 -16.77 -15.18 2.26
N PRO A 56 -17.53 -15.72 3.21
CA PRO A 56 -18.87 -16.21 2.92
C PRO A 56 -19.70 -15.13 2.22
N LYS A 57 -20.54 -15.54 1.25
CA LYS A 57 -21.31 -14.59 0.43
C LYS A 57 -22.22 -13.70 1.27
N GLU A 58 -22.80 -14.23 2.32
CA GLU A 58 -23.70 -13.52 3.23
C GLU A 58 -22.94 -12.44 4.02
N VAL A 59 -21.72 -12.76 4.49
CA VAL A 59 -20.86 -11.81 5.21
C VAL A 59 -20.43 -10.68 4.28
N LEU A 60 -19.98 -11.03 3.08
CA LEU A 60 -19.57 -10.04 2.07
C LEU A 60 -20.77 -9.15 1.67
N ALA A 61 -21.93 -9.73 1.37
CA ALA A 61 -23.14 -8.96 1.02
C ALA A 61 -23.57 -8.01 2.15
N LYS A 62 -23.47 -8.45 3.41
CA LYS A 62 -23.75 -7.60 4.57
C LYS A 62 -22.79 -6.41 4.63
N ILE A 63 -21.49 -6.62 4.47
CA ILE A 63 -20.48 -5.54 4.43
C ILE A 63 -20.75 -4.58 3.27
N MET A 64 -21.02 -5.12 2.09
CA MET A 64 -21.29 -4.34 0.88
C MET A 64 -22.61 -3.55 0.94
N SER A 65 -23.57 -3.95 1.81
CA SER A 65 -24.81 -3.17 2.05
C SER A 65 -24.57 -1.78 2.66
N ALA A 66 -23.39 -1.53 3.22
CA ALA A 66 -22.96 -0.19 3.62
C ALA A 66 -22.48 0.68 2.42
N HIS A 67 -22.43 0.13 1.22
CA HIS A 67 -21.98 0.75 -0.02
C HIS A 67 -20.58 1.39 0.04
N PRO A 68 -19.55 0.69 0.55
CA PRO A 68 -18.20 1.26 0.69
C PRO A 68 -17.63 1.75 -0.65
N MET A 69 -17.91 1.07 -1.76
CA MET A 69 -17.40 1.42 -3.09
C MET A 69 -17.98 2.74 -3.62
N SER A 70 -19.15 3.18 -3.14
CA SER A 70 -19.78 4.44 -3.55
C SER A 70 -18.87 5.65 -3.26
N LEU A 71 -17.97 5.53 -2.30
CA LEU A 71 -17.04 6.61 -1.93
C LEU A 71 -16.12 7.01 -3.08
N CYS A 72 -15.65 6.05 -3.87
CA CYS A 72 -14.72 6.26 -4.99
C CYS A 72 -15.42 6.52 -6.33
N ILE A 73 -16.74 6.47 -6.37
CA ILE A 73 -17.53 6.78 -7.58
C ILE A 73 -17.89 8.26 -7.57
N PRO A 74 -17.66 9.02 -8.67
CA PRO A 74 -18.02 10.42 -8.75
C PRO A 74 -19.51 10.68 -8.58
N LYS A 75 -19.87 11.87 -8.09
CA LYS A 75 -21.27 12.23 -7.76
C LYS A 75 -22.18 12.23 -8.97
N GLU A 76 -21.68 12.66 -10.11
CA GLU A 76 -22.41 12.68 -11.40
C GLU A 76 -22.85 11.28 -11.85
N TYR A 77 -22.23 10.22 -11.34
CA TYR A 77 -22.59 8.82 -11.59
C TYR A 77 -23.33 8.17 -10.41
N GLY A 78 -23.83 8.96 -9.45
CA GLY A 78 -24.59 8.47 -8.31
C GLY A 78 -23.75 8.02 -7.10
N GLY A 79 -22.44 8.21 -7.15
CA GLY A 79 -21.53 7.92 -6.04
C GLY A 79 -21.48 9.04 -5.00
N ARG A 80 -20.58 8.90 -4.02
CA ARG A 80 -20.35 9.92 -2.98
C ARG A 80 -19.32 10.97 -3.42
N GLY A 81 -18.41 10.64 -4.36
CA GLY A 81 -17.32 11.52 -4.78
C GLY A 81 -16.47 11.93 -3.56
N GLY A 82 -16.01 10.93 -2.80
CA GLY A 82 -15.25 11.17 -1.57
C GLY A 82 -13.83 11.69 -1.83
N THR A 83 -13.28 12.36 -0.83
CA THR A 83 -11.88 12.83 -0.86
C THR A 83 -10.89 11.68 -0.63
N VAL A 84 -9.62 11.91 -0.90
CA VAL A 84 -8.55 10.94 -0.60
C VAL A 84 -8.50 10.62 0.89
N GLN A 85 -8.63 11.64 1.76
CA GLN A 85 -8.65 11.44 3.21
C GLN A 85 -9.82 10.54 3.66
N GLU A 86 -11.00 10.72 3.09
CA GLU A 86 -12.16 9.89 3.38
C GLU A 86 -11.93 8.44 2.93
N ASN A 87 -11.31 8.23 1.76
CA ASN A 87 -10.96 6.90 1.28
C ASN A 87 -9.91 6.22 2.19
N LEU A 88 -8.86 6.94 2.60
CA LEU A 88 -7.87 6.42 3.56
C LEU A 88 -8.51 6.06 4.90
N THR A 89 -9.51 6.84 5.35
CA THR A 89 -10.27 6.55 6.58
C THR A 89 -11.12 5.29 6.44
N LEU A 90 -11.76 5.09 5.28
CA LEU A 90 -12.51 3.86 4.98
C LEU A 90 -11.59 2.64 4.99
N LEU A 91 -10.44 2.72 4.31
CA LEU A 91 -9.44 1.65 4.27
C LEU A 91 -8.89 1.34 5.68
N SER A 92 -8.66 2.37 6.49
CA SER A 92 -8.22 2.22 7.88
C SER A 92 -9.28 1.52 8.74
N ALA A 93 -10.55 1.87 8.59
CA ALA A 93 -11.63 1.20 9.31
C ALA A 93 -11.75 -0.29 8.91
N ALA A 94 -11.61 -0.59 7.62
CA ALA A 94 -11.63 -1.97 7.12
C ALA A 94 -10.42 -2.78 7.60
N SER A 95 -9.20 -2.21 7.56
CA SER A 95 -7.97 -2.92 7.91
C SER A 95 -7.79 -3.13 9.41
N TYR A 96 -8.47 -2.36 10.23
CA TYR A 96 -8.55 -2.60 11.67
C TYR A 96 -9.18 -3.96 11.97
N GLU A 97 -10.20 -4.35 11.21
CA GLU A 97 -10.90 -5.63 11.34
C GLU A 97 -10.26 -6.73 10.48
N SER A 98 -10.09 -6.48 9.18
CA SER A 98 -9.54 -7.42 8.22
C SER A 98 -8.65 -6.72 7.19
N LEU A 99 -7.37 -7.08 7.20
CA LEU A 99 -6.41 -6.56 6.21
C LEU A 99 -6.81 -6.99 4.78
N ALA A 100 -7.33 -8.21 4.63
CA ALA A 100 -7.83 -8.71 3.35
C ALA A 100 -9.05 -7.92 2.85
N LEU A 101 -10.01 -7.56 3.73
CA LEU A 101 -11.14 -6.72 3.36
C LEU A 101 -10.68 -5.32 2.90
N SER A 102 -9.75 -4.72 3.65
CA SER A 102 -9.21 -3.41 3.27
C SER A 102 -8.52 -3.45 1.90
N LEU A 103 -7.74 -4.49 1.63
CA LEU A 103 -7.12 -4.69 0.32
C LEU A 103 -8.18 -4.94 -0.78
N THR A 104 -9.25 -5.68 -0.50
CA THR A 104 -10.39 -5.84 -1.42
C THR A 104 -10.98 -4.48 -1.81
N ILE A 105 -11.23 -3.61 -0.82
CA ILE A 105 -11.72 -2.24 -1.08
C ILE A 105 -10.67 -1.43 -1.84
N GLY A 106 -9.39 -1.53 -1.49
CA GLY A 106 -8.29 -0.85 -2.16
C GLY A 106 -8.12 -1.24 -3.62
N ILE A 107 -8.23 -2.54 -3.95
CA ILE A 107 -8.21 -3.05 -5.33
C ILE A 107 -9.35 -2.42 -6.13
N ASN A 108 -10.58 -2.49 -5.60
CA ASN A 108 -11.74 -1.93 -6.27
C ASN A 108 -11.61 -0.41 -6.48
N SER A 109 -11.12 0.32 -5.48
CA SER A 109 -11.02 1.79 -5.54
C SER A 109 -9.90 2.25 -6.48
N ALA A 110 -8.64 1.94 -6.18
CA ALA A 110 -7.50 2.50 -6.92
C ALA A 110 -7.18 1.78 -8.22
N LEU A 111 -7.41 0.46 -8.28
CA LEU A 111 -7.03 -0.34 -9.43
C LEU A 111 -8.16 -0.54 -10.45
N PHE A 112 -9.40 -0.16 -10.10
CA PHE A 112 -10.53 -0.27 -11.01
C PHE A 112 -11.37 1.02 -11.10
N LEU A 113 -12.03 1.46 -10.03
CA LEU A 113 -13.00 2.58 -10.09
C LEU A 113 -12.35 3.91 -10.47
N GLN A 114 -11.21 4.25 -9.85
CA GLN A 114 -10.50 5.51 -10.17
C GLN A 114 -9.92 5.52 -11.59
N PRO A 115 -9.28 4.45 -12.12
CA PRO A 115 -8.90 4.37 -13.53
C PRO A 115 -10.06 4.53 -14.49
N VAL A 116 -11.20 3.87 -14.23
CA VAL A 116 -12.42 4.01 -15.05
C VAL A 116 -12.94 5.45 -14.99
N ALA A 117 -12.99 6.06 -13.80
CA ALA A 117 -13.44 7.45 -13.65
C ALA A 117 -12.55 8.44 -14.41
N LYS A 118 -11.23 8.22 -14.39
CA LYS A 118 -10.24 9.15 -14.96
C LYS A 118 -10.02 8.96 -16.47
N TYR A 119 -10.00 7.71 -16.94
CA TYR A 119 -9.57 7.33 -18.29
C TYR A 119 -10.63 6.60 -19.11
N GLY A 120 -11.76 6.24 -18.51
CA GLY A 120 -12.87 5.59 -19.22
C GLY A 120 -13.60 6.57 -20.13
N GLN A 121 -14.15 6.05 -21.24
CA GLN A 121 -15.05 6.80 -22.10
C GLN A 121 -16.42 6.98 -21.42
N GLU A 122 -17.10 8.11 -21.66
CA GLU A 122 -18.35 8.45 -20.95
C GLU A 122 -19.43 7.37 -21.07
N ASN A 123 -19.59 6.77 -22.25
CA ASN A 123 -20.56 5.71 -22.49
C ASN A 123 -20.30 4.42 -21.69
N VAL A 124 -19.10 4.25 -21.16
CA VAL A 124 -18.67 3.07 -20.38
C VAL A 124 -18.80 3.31 -18.88
N LYS A 125 -18.58 4.55 -18.43
CA LYS A 125 -18.58 4.91 -17.00
C LYS A 125 -19.94 4.67 -16.34
N MET A 126 -21.01 5.22 -16.90
CA MET A 126 -22.35 5.17 -16.30
C MET A 126 -22.85 3.73 -16.05
N PRO A 127 -22.81 2.80 -17.03
CA PRO A 127 -23.25 1.41 -16.80
C PRO A 127 -22.43 0.70 -15.72
N ILE A 128 -21.10 0.91 -15.70
CA ILE A 128 -20.21 0.28 -14.73
C ILE A 128 -20.52 0.79 -13.32
N PHE A 129 -20.52 2.11 -13.13
CA PHE A 129 -20.74 2.70 -11.80
C PHE A 129 -22.12 2.37 -11.25
N LYS A 130 -23.14 2.33 -12.11
CA LYS A 130 -24.49 1.90 -11.73
C LYS A 130 -24.47 0.48 -11.15
N ARG A 131 -23.82 -0.47 -11.81
CA ARG A 131 -23.72 -1.85 -11.33
C ARG A 131 -22.94 -1.97 -10.01
N PHE A 132 -21.92 -1.14 -9.78
CA PHE A 132 -21.23 -1.07 -8.49
C PHE A 132 -22.13 -0.59 -7.36
N ILE A 133 -23.04 0.36 -7.64
CA ILE A 133 -23.94 0.93 -6.64
C ILE A 133 -25.16 0.00 -6.40
N GLU A 134 -25.80 -0.49 -7.45
CA GLU A 134 -27.06 -1.20 -7.36
C GLU A 134 -26.88 -2.72 -7.17
N GLU A 135 -25.87 -3.31 -7.83
CA GLU A 135 -25.64 -4.76 -7.84
C GLU A 135 -24.45 -5.18 -6.96
N GLN A 136 -23.74 -4.22 -6.35
CA GLN A 136 -22.55 -4.45 -5.51
C GLN A 136 -21.44 -5.21 -6.26
N ASN A 137 -21.30 -4.97 -7.56
CA ASN A 137 -20.25 -5.57 -8.37
C ASN A 137 -18.87 -5.20 -7.87
N MET A 138 -17.88 -6.01 -8.24
CA MET A 138 -16.47 -5.78 -7.93
C MET A 138 -15.61 -5.72 -9.17
N GLY A 139 -14.50 -4.98 -9.07
CA GLY A 139 -13.52 -4.84 -10.14
C GLY A 139 -12.10 -4.99 -9.66
N GLY A 140 -11.22 -5.39 -10.56
CA GLY A 140 -9.80 -5.58 -10.29
C GLY A 140 -8.92 -5.24 -11.47
N LEU A 141 -7.61 -5.49 -11.31
CA LEU A 141 -6.58 -5.24 -12.31
C LEU A 141 -5.75 -6.50 -12.54
N MET A 142 -5.46 -6.81 -13.81
CA MET A 142 -4.58 -7.90 -14.21
C MET A 142 -3.36 -7.35 -14.95
N ILE A 143 -2.18 -7.40 -14.30
CA ILE A 143 -0.89 -6.99 -14.89
C ILE A 143 0.06 -8.19 -15.00
N THR A 144 0.34 -8.82 -13.86
CA THR A 144 1.38 -9.84 -13.69
C THR A 144 1.13 -11.07 -14.55
N GLU A 145 2.19 -11.64 -15.10
CA GLU A 145 2.21 -12.88 -15.88
C GLU A 145 3.20 -13.89 -15.28
N PRO A 146 3.17 -15.18 -15.68
CA PRO A 146 4.00 -16.22 -15.08
C PRO A 146 5.49 -15.85 -14.94
N ASN A 147 6.07 -15.21 -15.95
CA ASN A 147 7.50 -14.85 -15.99
C ASN A 147 7.75 -13.33 -15.91
N TYR A 148 6.71 -12.52 -15.76
CA TYR A 148 6.77 -11.06 -15.84
C TYR A 148 6.10 -10.41 -14.62
N GLY A 149 6.73 -10.57 -13.46
CA GLY A 149 6.34 -9.90 -12.20
C GLY A 149 6.99 -8.52 -12.09
N SER A 150 8.27 -8.49 -11.71
CA SER A 150 9.05 -7.24 -11.61
C SER A 150 9.29 -6.58 -12.97
N ASP A 151 9.39 -7.38 -14.02
CA ASP A 151 9.56 -6.96 -15.42
C ASP A 151 8.21 -6.87 -16.15
N ALA A 152 7.23 -6.25 -15.50
CA ALA A 152 5.85 -6.20 -15.97
C ALA A 152 5.67 -5.51 -17.34
N LEU A 153 6.54 -4.58 -17.71
CA LEU A 153 6.47 -3.89 -19.01
C LEU A 153 6.83 -4.82 -20.21
N ASN A 154 7.47 -5.94 -19.97
CA ASN A 154 7.77 -6.95 -20.97
C ASN A 154 6.72 -8.06 -21.07
N MET A 155 5.52 -7.84 -20.49
CA MET A 155 4.40 -8.78 -20.54
C MET A 155 4.13 -9.29 -21.96
N GLN A 156 3.63 -10.51 -22.07
CA GLN A 156 3.37 -11.21 -23.35
C GLN A 156 1.89 -11.22 -23.74
N THR A 157 0.97 -10.93 -22.80
CA THR A 157 -0.44 -10.72 -23.15
C THR A 157 -0.53 -9.68 -24.25
N SER A 158 -1.19 -10.04 -25.34
CA SER A 158 -1.26 -9.23 -26.55
C SER A 158 -2.68 -9.05 -27.04
N TYR A 159 -2.87 -8.05 -27.87
CA TYR A 159 -4.14 -7.87 -28.57
C TYR A 159 -3.94 -7.58 -30.04
N VAL A 160 -4.92 -8.02 -30.83
CA VAL A 160 -5.10 -7.64 -32.22
C VAL A 160 -6.31 -6.74 -32.32
N GLU A 161 -6.20 -5.68 -33.10
CA GLU A 161 -7.29 -4.75 -33.37
C GLU A 161 -8.13 -5.24 -34.53
N GLU A 162 -9.41 -5.48 -34.27
CA GLU A 162 -10.44 -5.85 -35.24
C GLU A 162 -11.36 -4.63 -35.50
N PRO A 163 -12.27 -4.66 -36.50
CA PRO A 163 -13.12 -3.52 -36.81
C PRO A 163 -13.92 -2.97 -35.62
N ASP A 164 -14.53 -3.83 -34.79
CA ASP A 164 -15.45 -3.45 -33.71
C ASP A 164 -14.92 -3.74 -32.30
N TYR A 165 -13.84 -4.53 -32.17
CA TYR A 165 -13.32 -4.98 -30.88
C TYR A 165 -11.80 -5.15 -30.90
N TYR A 166 -11.24 -5.31 -29.71
CA TYR A 166 -9.87 -5.77 -29.48
C TYR A 166 -9.93 -7.23 -29.05
N HIS A 167 -9.22 -8.10 -29.75
CA HIS A 167 -9.09 -9.51 -29.38
C HIS A 167 -7.85 -9.69 -28.52
N ILE A 168 -8.01 -9.93 -27.21
CA ILE A 168 -6.94 -10.02 -26.23
C ILE A 168 -6.71 -11.48 -25.86
N ARG A 169 -5.44 -11.91 -25.90
CA ARG A 169 -4.99 -13.26 -25.52
C ARG A 169 -3.78 -13.22 -24.62
N GLY A 170 -3.76 -14.11 -23.65
CA GLY A 170 -2.63 -14.25 -22.72
C GLY A 170 -2.98 -14.97 -21.44
N THR A 171 -2.00 -14.98 -20.52
CA THR A 171 -2.17 -15.58 -19.18
C THR A 171 -1.77 -14.57 -18.12
N LYS A 172 -2.65 -14.32 -17.17
CA LYS A 172 -2.40 -13.42 -16.04
C LYS A 172 -2.30 -14.20 -14.73
N HIS A 173 -1.38 -13.78 -13.86
CA HIS A 173 -1.11 -14.38 -12.55
C HIS A 173 -1.35 -13.39 -11.42
N TRP A 174 -1.59 -13.92 -10.23
CA TRP A 174 -1.63 -13.17 -8.99
C TRP A 174 -2.63 -11.99 -8.96
N ALA A 175 -3.65 -12.03 -9.81
CA ALA A 175 -4.71 -11.04 -9.73
C ALA A 175 -5.53 -11.28 -8.47
N GLY A 176 -5.56 -10.30 -7.56
CA GLY A 176 -6.47 -10.33 -6.42
C GLY A 176 -7.93 -10.26 -6.88
N LEU A 177 -8.83 -11.00 -6.25
CA LEU A 177 -10.25 -11.20 -6.64
C LEU A 177 -10.45 -12.12 -7.85
N THR A 178 -9.47 -12.97 -8.19
CA THR A 178 -9.62 -14.00 -9.23
C THR A 178 -10.89 -14.82 -9.03
N GLY A 179 -11.73 -14.90 -10.08
CA GLY A 179 -13.01 -15.61 -10.02
C GLY A 179 -14.12 -14.93 -9.20
N GLN A 180 -13.84 -13.79 -8.57
CA GLN A 180 -14.78 -13.05 -7.75
C GLN A 180 -15.16 -11.70 -8.38
N ALA A 181 -14.22 -11.00 -9.06
CA ALA A 181 -14.49 -9.72 -9.68
C ALA A 181 -15.35 -9.88 -10.94
N ASP A 182 -16.34 -8.99 -11.09
CA ASP A 182 -17.23 -8.89 -12.24
C ASP A 182 -16.58 -8.14 -13.40
N PHE A 183 -15.71 -7.18 -13.06
CA PHE A 183 -15.00 -6.34 -14.01
C PHE A 183 -13.49 -6.42 -13.82
N TRP A 184 -12.75 -6.27 -14.92
CA TRP A 184 -11.31 -6.25 -14.90
C TRP A 184 -10.73 -5.13 -15.76
N VAL A 185 -9.72 -4.43 -15.26
CA VAL A 185 -8.80 -3.69 -16.12
C VAL A 185 -7.71 -4.68 -16.54
N LEU A 186 -7.65 -4.95 -17.85
CA LEU A 186 -6.65 -5.85 -18.45
C LEU A 186 -5.54 -5.03 -19.10
N THR A 187 -4.28 -5.43 -18.89
CA THR A 187 -3.13 -4.86 -19.58
C THR A 187 -2.70 -5.78 -20.72
N ALA A 188 -2.46 -5.22 -21.91
CA ALA A 188 -1.97 -5.96 -23.07
C ALA A 188 -1.15 -5.07 -24.00
N ARG A 189 -0.27 -5.70 -24.79
CA ARG A 189 0.56 -5.03 -25.80
C ARG A 189 -0.01 -5.27 -27.20
N LYS A 190 0.00 -4.24 -28.05
CA LYS A 190 -0.47 -4.39 -29.44
C LYS A 190 0.44 -5.34 -30.21
N GLN A 191 -0.15 -6.35 -30.86
CA GLN A 191 0.54 -7.20 -31.80
C GLN A 191 0.52 -6.56 -33.19
N THR A 192 1.68 -6.45 -33.82
CA THR A 192 1.84 -5.97 -35.20
C THR A 192 1.48 -7.07 -36.20
N LEU A 193 1.28 -6.69 -37.44
CA LEU A 193 1.01 -7.66 -38.54
C LEU A 193 2.13 -8.73 -38.69
N ASN A 194 3.36 -8.39 -38.30
CA ASN A 194 4.49 -9.34 -38.34
C ASN A 194 4.62 -10.18 -37.06
N GLY A 195 3.64 -10.14 -36.16
CA GLY A 195 3.62 -10.89 -34.90
C GLY A 195 4.44 -10.28 -33.75
N ASN A 196 5.17 -9.19 -33.95
CA ASN A 196 5.94 -8.52 -32.91
C ASN A 196 5.04 -7.72 -31.97
N LEU A 197 5.42 -7.61 -30.70
CA LEU A 197 4.71 -6.81 -29.71
C LEU A 197 5.27 -5.37 -29.65
N GLN A 198 4.38 -4.38 -29.65
CA GLN A 198 4.78 -2.98 -29.43
C GLN A 198 5.27 -2.79 -27.99
N ARG A 199 6.06 -1.73 -27.75
CA ARG A 199 6.62 -1.43 -26.42
C ARG A 199 5.60 -0.86 -25.45
N ASP A 200 4.59 -0.14 -25.97
CA ASP A 200 3.54 0.46 -25.15
C ASP A 200 2.53 -0.59 -24.66
N VAL A 201 1.86 -0.29 -23.58
CA VAL A 201 0.86 -1.14 -22.93
C VAL A 201 -0.49 -0.43 -22.95
N ASP A 202 -1.51 -1.08 -23.47
CA ASP A 202 -2.88 -0.57 -23.44
C ASP A 202 -3.68 -1.22 -22.30
N LEU A 203 -4.66 -0.49 -21.78
CA LEU A 203 -5.54 -0.92 -20.71
C LEU A 203 -6.98 -1.00 -21.20
N PHE A 204 -7.66 -2.10 -20.86
CA PHE A 204 -9.01 -2.40 -21.34
C PHE A 204 -9.91 -2.78 -20.18
N VAL A 205 -11.13 -2.25 -20.16
CA VAL A 205 -12.16 -2.70 -19.22
C VAL A 205 -12.84 -3.94 -19.80
N CYS A 206 -12.78 -5.04 -19.08
CA CYS A 206 -13.43 -6.31 -19.40
C CYS A 206 -14.62 -6.51 -18.46
N ASP A 207 -15.80 -6.76 -19.01
CA ASP A 207 -16.99 -7.16 -18.26
C ASP A 207 -17.13 -8.69 -18.33
N ASN A 208 -16.79 -9.36 -17.25
CA ASN A 208 -16.75 -10.84 -17.18
C ASN A 208 -18.14 -11.50 -17.40
N SER A 209 -19.22 -10.73 -17.31
CA SER A 209 -20.59 -11.19 -17.60
C SER A 209 -21.02 -11.01 -19.05
N ALA A 210 -20.30 -10.17 -19.82
CA ALA A 210 -20.64 -9.89 -21.20
C ALA A 210 -20.24 -11.03 -22.15
N PRO A 211 -20.96 -11.20 -23.27
CA PRO A 211 -20.59 -12.18 -24.30
C PRO A 211 -19.15 -11.98 -24.79
N PHE A 212 -18.39 -13.08 -24.96
CA PHE A 212 -17.01 -13.10 -25.43
C PHE A 212 -15.98 -12.39 -24.53
N GLN A 213 -16.35 -11.97 -23.32
CA GLN A 213 -15.46 -11.30 -22.36
C GLN A 213 -15.17 -12.16 -21.11
N LYS A 214 -15.65 -13.40 -21.06
CA LYS A 214 -15.48 -14.27 -19.91
C LYS A 214 -14.03 -14.73 -19.77
N ILE A 215 -13.43 -14.43 -18.61
CA ILE A 215 -12.09 -14.88 -18.21
C ILE A 215 -12.21 -16.25 -17.56
N VAL A 216 -11.31 -17.17 -17.93
CA VAL A 216 -11.27 -18.52 -17.37
C VAL A 216 -10.25 -18.57 -16.25
N VAL A 217 -10.66 -18.98 -15.06
CA VAL A 217 -9.75 -19.28 -13.97
C VAL A 217 -9.21 -20.69 -14.18
N ASP A 218 -7.90 -20.80 -14.43
CA ASP A 218 -7.21 -22.07 -14.64
C ASP A 218 -6.81 -22.73 -13.31
N GLU A 219 -6.36 -21.89 -12.35
CA GLU A 219 -5.89 -22.36 -11.05
C GLU A 219 -6.13 -21.29 -9.97
N TYR A 220 -6.59 -21.72 -8.79
CA TYR A 220 -6.55 -20.88 -7.58
C TYR A 220 -5.29 -21.19 -6.78
N PHE A 221 -4.58 -20.15 -6.34
CA PHE A 221 -3.34 -20.32 -5.58
C PHE A 221 -3.59 -20.51 -4.08
N GLU A 222 -2.81 -21.37 -3.45
CA GLU A 222 -2.75 -21.55 -2.02
C GLU A 222 -1.77 -20.54 -1.39
N ASN A 223 -2.16 -19.26 -1.39
CA ASN A 223 -1.34 -18.16 -0.88
C ASN A 223 -1.15 -18.25 0.65
N LEU A 224 -0.02 -17.73 1.14
CA LEU A 224 0.43 -17.81 2.54
C LEU A 224 -0.45 -17.02 3.52
N GLY A 225 -1.04 -15.92 3.10
CA GLY A 225 -1.91 -15.04 3.89
C GLY A 225 -2.98 -14.42 3.01
N LEU A 226 -3.76 -13.46 3.55
CA LEU A 226 -4.87 -12.79 2.84
C LEU A 226 -5.89 -13.81 2.29
N TYR A 227 -6.23 -14.83 3.07
CA TYR A 227 -7.06 -15.95 2.62
C TYR A 227 -8.44 -15.55 2.10
N GLN A 228 -8.97 -14.42 2.55
CA GLN A 228 -10.26 -13.91 2.10
C GLN A 228 -10.23 -13.31 0.69
N ILE A 229 -9.04 -13.16 0.07
CA ILE A 229 -8.88 -12.70 -1.31
C ILE A 229 -8.40 -13.87 -2.16
N PRO A 230 -9.17 -14.32 -3.15
CA PRO A 230 -8.71 -15.35 -4.07
C PRO A 230 -7.66 -14.76 -5.04
N TYR A 231 -6.57 -15.49 -5.20
CA TYR A 231 -5.53 -15.27 -6.20
C TYR A 231 -5.46 -16.47 -7.13
N GLY A 232 -5.04 -16.27 -8.37
CA GLY A 232 -4.96 -17.40 -9.31
C GLY A 232 -4.29 -17.08 -10.62
N ARG A 233 -4.31 -18.09 -11.49
CA ARG A 233 -3.94 -18.02 -12.91
C ARG A 233 -5.20 -17.88 -13.74
N ASN A 234 -5.21 -16.86 -14.60
CA ASN A 234 -6.35 -16.47 -15.41
C ASN A 234 -5.96 -16.55 -16.89
N ILE A 235 -6.74 -17.26 -17.68
CA ILE A 235 -6.55 -17.39 -19.13
C ILE A 235 -7.46 -16.39 -19.85
N LEU A 236 -6.86 -15.59 -20.70
CA LEU A 236 -7.54 -14.59 -21.51
C LEU A 236 -7.65 -15.06 -22.96
N ASP A 237 -8.85 -15.13 -23.47
CA ASP A 237 -9.21 -15.18 -24.89
C ASP A 237 -10.54 -14.41 -25.04
N VAL A 238 -10.44 -13.07 -25.01
CA VAL A 238 -11.58 -12.19 -24.86
C VAL A 238 -11.66 -11.15 -25.98
N LYS A 239 -12.88 -10.79 -26.37
CA LYS A 239 -13.17 -9.77 -27.38
C LYS A 239 -13.81 -8.57 -26.68
N ILE A 240 -13.06 -7.49 -26.57
CA ILE A 240 -13.47 -6.28 -25.85
C ILE A 240 -13.87 -5.20 -26.84
N PRO A 241 -15.09 -4.63 -26.76
CA PRO A 241 -15.53 -3.52 -27.60
C PRO A 241 -14.56 -2.33 -27.56
N LYS A 242 -14.39 -1.64 -28.67
CA LYS A 242 -13.44 -0.51 -28.78
C LYS A 242 -13.67 0.59 -27.74
N LEU A 243 -14.92 0.83 -27.36
CA LEU A 243 -15.29 1.81 -26.34
C LEU A 243 -14.76 1.47 -24.95
N GLN A 244 -14.44 0.20 -24.67
CA GLN A 244 -13.94 -0.26 -23.37
C GLN A 244 -12.41 -0.15 -23.22
N ARG A 245 -11.68 0.39 -24.21
CA ARG A 245 -10.28 0.77 -24.03
C ARG A 245 -10.20 2.05 -23.21
N LEU A 246 -9.35 2.07 -22.17
CA LEU A 246 -9.08 3.30 -21.43
C LEU A 246 -8.21 4.24 -22.28
N GLU A 247 -8.50 5.53 -22.22
CA GLU A 247 -7.83 6.54 -23.06
C GLU A 247 -6.67 7.21 -22.32
N PRO A 248 -5.41 6.88 -22.66
CA PRO A 248 -4.27 7.54 -22.05
C PRO A 248 -4.15 8.99 -22.52
N LYS A 249 -3.73 9.90 -21.63
CA LYS A 249 -3.42 11.29 -22.01
C LYS A 249 -2.20 11.38 -22.92
N THR A 250 -1.26 10.44 -22.79
CA THR A 250 0.00 10.38 -23.55
C THR A 250 0.26 8.95 -24.02
N THR A 251 0.82 8.07 -23.17
CA THR A 251 1.07 6.66 -23.48
C THR A 251 0.38 5.75 -22.46
N GLY A 252 0.11 4.51 -22.83
CA GLY A 252 -0.47 3.54 -21.93
C GLY A 252 0.44 3.20 -20.74
N VAL A 253 1.77 3.18 -20.93
CA VAL A 253 2.74 3.00 -19.84
C VAL A 253 2.65 4.14 -18.83
N GLN A 254 2.50 5.40 -19.26
CA GLN A 254 2.35 6.52 -18.33
C GLN A 254 1.03 6.46 -17.56
N MET A 255 -0.07 6.04 -18.21
CA MET A 255 -1.34 5.78 -17.56
C MET A 255 -1.22 4.65 -16.52
N LEU A 256 -0.52 3.56 -16.85
CA LEU A 256 -0.26 2.46 -15.92
C LEU A 256 0.56 2.93 -14.71
N LEU A 257 1.56 3.80 -14.89
CA LEU A 257 2.33 4.37 -13.79
C LEU A 257 1.47 5.28 -12.90
N ASP A 258 0.61 6.15 -13.46
CA ASP A 258 -0.35 6.94 -12.67
C ASP A 258 -1.23 6.04 -11.81
N LEU A 259 -1.73 4.95 -12.37
CA LEU A 259 -2.58 3.97 -11.70
C LEU A 259 -1.83 3.26 -10.55
N LEU A 260 -0.61 2.79 -10.79
CA LEU A 260 0.20 2.12 -9.77
C LEU A 260 0.62 3.10 -8.65
N HIS A 261 1.00 4.33 -8.98
CA HIS A 261 1.32 5.33 -7.97
C HIS A 261 0.08 5.68 -7.13
N ARG A 262 -1.09 5.78 -7.76
CA ARG A 262 -2.37 6.01 -7.08
C ARG A 262 -2.72 4.89 -6.11
N SER A 263 -2.48 3.66 -6.49
CA SER A 263 -2.66 2.51 -5.59
C SER A 263 -1.67 2.57 -4.41
N ARG A 264 -0.39 2.85 -4.66
CA ARG A 264 0.62 3.01 -3.58
C ARG A 264 0.25 4.11 -2.58
N MET A 265 -0.39 5.19 -3.02
CA MET A 265 -0.87 6.26 -2.14
C MET A 265 -2.00 5.82 -1.17
N GLN A 266 -2.59 4.64 -1.34
CA GLN A 266 -3.57 4.08 -0.40
C GLN A 266 -2.94 3.26 0.74
N PHE A 267 -1.69 2.81 0.60
CA PHE A 267 -1.02 1.96 1.58
C PHE A 267 -1.01 2.53 3.01
N PRO A 268 -0.81 3.84 3.22
CA PRO A 268 -0.85 4.37 4.59
C PRO A 268 -2.23 4.22 5.25
N GLY A 269 -3.33 4.38 4.50
CA GLY A 269 -4.67 4.16 5.04
C GLY A 269 -4.88 2.71 5.47
N ILE A 270 -4.47 1.76 4.63
CA ILE A 270 -4.48 0.32 4.96
C ILE A 270 -3.57 0.06 6.18
N GLY A 271 -2.34 0.59 6.17
CA GLY A 271 -1.38 0.42 7.25
C GLY A 271 -1.85 1.02 8.57
N LEU A 272 -2.50 2.18 8.52
CA LEU A 272 -2.94 2.91 9.71
C LEU A 272 -3.90 2.08 10.59
N GLY A 273 -4.95 1.51 9.98
CA GLY A 273 -5.90 0.69 10.72
C GLY A 273 -5.28 -0.62 11.21
N PHE A 274 -4.46 -1.27 10.37
CA PHE A 274 -3.77 -2.49 10.73
C PHE A 274 -2.79 -2.28 11.90
N ILE A 275 -1.94 -1.25 11.83
CA ILE A 275 -0.97 -0.93 12.91
C ILE A 275 -1.71 -0.54 14.18
N LYS A 276 -2.81 0.21 14.07
CA LYS A 276 -3.66 0.53 15.22
C LYS A 276 -4.18 -0.74 15.89
N ARG A 277 -4.66 -1.72 15.13
CA ARG A 277 -5.10 -3.01 15.70
C ARG A 277 -3.95 -3.72 16.43
N MET A 278 -2.76 -3.76 15.84
CA MET A 278 -1.59 -4.37 16.48
C MET A 278 -1.24 -3.66 17.81
N LEU A 279 -1.32 -2.33 17.85
CA LEU A 279 -1.06 -1.54 19.04
C LEU A 279 -2.11 -1.76 20.14
N ASP A 280 -3.41 -1.74 19.79
CA ASP A 280 -4.51 -1.91 20.74
C ASP A 280 -4.45 -3.32 21.39
N GLU A 281 -4.20 -4.35 20.58
CA GLU A 281 -4.01 -5.74 21.06
C GLU A 281 -2.77 -5.87 21.98
N ALA A 282 -1.67 -5.23 21.59
CA ALA A 282 -0.44 -5.26 22.38
C ALA A 282 -0.61 -4.57 23.74
N ILE A 283 -1.26 -3.41 23.79
CA ILE A 283 -1.56 -2.70 25.04
C ILE A 283 -2.47 -3.55 25.92
N THR A 284 -3.57 -4.07 25.36
CA THR A 284 -4.54 -4.89 26.10
C THR A 284 -3.86 -6.12 26.69
N HIS A 285 -3.10 -6.87 25.88
CA HIS A 285 -2.40 -8.06 26.33
C HIS A 285 -1.39 -7.76 27.43
N THR A 286 -0.57 -6.74 27.26
CA THR A 286 0.51 -6.42 28.22
C THR A 286 -0.01 -5.88 29.56
N GLN A 287 -1.15 -5.18 29.56
CA GLN A 287 -1.82 -4.72 30.77
C GLN A 287 -2.46 -5.87 31.56
N GLN A 288 -2.95 -6.90 30.89
CA GLN A 288 -3.63 -8.03 31.51
C GLN A 288 -2.67 -9.16 31.93
N ARG A 289 -1.52 -9.30 31.28
CA ARG A 289 -0.56 -10.39 31.52
C ARG A 289 0.38 -10.07 32.66
N TYR A 290 0.47 -10.99 33.64
CA TYR A 290 1.39 -10.90 34.77
C TYR A 290 2.54 -11.90 34.59
N VAL A 291 3.77 -11.42 34.83
CA VAL A 291 5.02 -12.20 34.79
C VAL A 291 5.92 -11.69 35.91
N GLY A 292 6.56 -12.58 36.69
CA GLY A 292 7.48 -12.18 37.75
C GLY A 292 6.88 -11.26 38.82
N GLY A 293 5.59 -11.41 39.11
CA GLY A 293 4.89 -10.64 40.17
C GLY A 293 4.38 -9.26 39.76
N LYS A 294 4.59 -8.82 38.52
CA LYS A 294 4.07 -7.55 37.99
C LYS A 294 3.49 -7.71 36.60
N ASN A 295 2.66 -6.78 36.15
CA ASN A 295 2.11 -6.85 34.81
C ASN A 295 3.18 -6.60 33.75
N LEU A 296 3.00 -7.19 32.56
CA LEU A 296 3.97 -7.16 31.49
C LEU A 296 4.23 -5.72 31.00
N PHE A 297 3.19 -4.88 31.02
CA PHE A 297 3.26 -3.47 30.66
C PHE A 297 4.30 -2.67 31.46
N SER A 298 4.64 -3.09 32.69
CA SER A 298 5.56 -2.35 33.57
C SER A 298 7.06 -2.62 33.30
N TYR A 299 7.39 -3.51 32.35
CA TYR A 299 8.78 -3.77 31.96
C TYR A 299 9.26 -2.76 30.92
N ASP A 300 10.46 -2.22 31.07
CA ASP A 300 11.04 -1.21 30.16
C ASP A 300 11.20 -1.71 28.73
N GLN A 301 11.61 -2.96 28.53
CA GLN A 301 11.68 -3.59 27.21
C GLN A 301 10.30 -3.67 26.53
N VAL A 302 9.24 -3.90 27.29
CA VAL A 302 7.87 -3.90 26.77
C VAL A 302 7.40 -2.48 26.43
N GLN A 303 7.75 -1.51 27.29
CA GLN A 303 7.49 -0.09 27.03
C GLN A 303 8.15 0.38 25.73
N GLU A 304 9.40 -0.03 25.48
CA GLU A 304 10.13 0.29 24.24
C GLU A 304 9.40 -0.30 23.01
N GLN A 305 8.95 -1.56 23.07
CA GLN A 305 8.20 -2.19 21.98
C GLN A 305 6.84 -1.51 21.74
N LEU A 306 6.11 -1.13 22.78
CA LEU A 306 4.86 -0.40 22.67
C LEU A 306 5.07 1.01 22.10
N SER A 307 6.12 1.71 22.53
CA SER A 307 6.51 3.02 22.00
C SER A 307 6.87 2.92 20.50
N SER A 308 7.54 1.84 20.09
CA SER A 308 7.81 1.57 18.67
C SER A 308 6.51 1.39 17.86
N LEU A 309 5.50 0.69 18.40
CA LEU A 309 4.18 0.56 17.76
C LEU A 309 3.46 1.91 17.65
N GLN A 310 3.51 2.74 18.69
CA GLN A 310 2.94 4.11 18.66
C GLN A 310 3.65 4.98 17.62
N SER A 311 4.96 4.85 17.51
CA SER A 311 5.75 5.56 16.50
C SER A 311 5.41 5.11 15.09
N ASN A 312 5.25 3.80 14.85
CA ASN A 312 4.81 3.26 13.55
C ASN A 312 3.44 3.80 13.16
N TYR A 313 2.50 3.88 14.11
CA TYR A 313 1.18 4.47 13.90
C TYR A 313 1.26 5.96 13.56
N THR A 314 2.12 6.71 14.25
CA THR A 314 2.34 8.15 14.03
C THR A 314 2.95 8.42 12.65
N VAL A 315 3.96 7.63 12.23
CA VAL A 315 4.53 7.71 10.87
C VAL A 315 3.46 7.44 9.82
N CYS A 316 2.67 6.37 9.98
CA CYS A 316 1.59 6.04 9.05
C CYS A 316 0.55 7.19 8.94
N SER A 317 0.25 7.86 10.05
CA SER A 317 -0.64 9.04 10.07
C SER A 317 -0.07 10.20 9.25
N ALA A 318 1.25 10.47 9.38
CA ALA A 318 1.92 11.50 8.60
C ALA A 318 1.92 11.17 7.09
N LEU A 319 2.12 9.90 6.74
CA LEU A 319 2.03 9.43 5.35
C LEU A 319 0.59 9.54 4.79
N CYS A 320 -0.45 9.30 5.59
CA CYS A 320 -1.85 9.54 5.20
C CYS A 320 -2.08 11.01 4.84
N THR A 321 -1.56 11.93 5.65
CA THR A 321 -1.65 13.37 5.37
C THR A 321 -0.99 13.70 4.03
N LYS A 322 0.22 13.17 3.78
CA LYS A 322 0.92 13.39 2.52
C LYS A 322 0.18 12.81 1.32
N SER A 323 -0.37 11.59 1.44
CA SER A 323 -1.20 11.00 0.38
C SER A 323 -2.44 11.83 0.08
N SER A 324 -3.08 12.41 1.12
CA SER A 324 -4.25 13.27 0.97
C SER A 324 -3.94 14.58 0.22
N GLU A 325 -2.72 15.09 0.38
CA GLU A 325 -2.25 16.27 -0.36
C GLU A 325 -2.02 15.98 -1.86
N LEU A 326 -1.60 14.76 -2.21
CA LEU A 326 -1.09 14.43 -3.56
C LEU A 326 -2.09 13.69 -4.44
N ALA A 327 -2.88 12.76 -3.88
CA ALA A 327 -3.54 11.71 -4.65
C ALA A 327 -4.96 12.06 -5.13
N ASP A 328 -5.32 13.36 -5.23
CA ASP A 328 -6.59 13.75 -5.84
C ASP A 328 -6.76 13.13 -7.22
N ILE A 329 -8.02 12.79 -7.60
CA ILE A 329 -8.31 12.10 -8.87
C ILE A 329 -7.88 12.92 -10.10
N HIS A 330 -7.91 14.25 -10.00
CA HIS A 330 -7.54 15.15 -11.09
C HIS A 330 -6.03 15.31 -11.25
N ASN A 331 -5.23 14.98 -10.21
CA ASN A 331 -3.79 15.07 -10.27
C ASN A 331 -3.19 13.94 -11.13
N ASP A 332 -2.12 14.25 -11.86
CA ASP A 332 -1.29 13.26 -12.53
C ASP A 332 -0.23 12.76 -11.53
N LEU A 333 -0.29 11.48 -11.18
CA LEU A 333 0.66 10.88 -10.24
C LEU A 333 1.85 10.21 -10.95
N MET A 334 1.87 10.18 -12.28
CA MET A 334 2.98 9.56 -13.01
C MET A 334 4.35 10.15 -12.61
N PRO A 335 4.53 11.48 -12.47
CA PRO A 335 5.81 12.05 -12.06
C PRO A 335 6.15 11.87 -10.57
N LEU A 336 5.20 11.43 -9.74
CA LEU A 336 5.36 11.33 -8.29
C LEU A 336 5.88 9.95 -7.83
N GLY A 337 6.69 9.29 -8.66
CA GLY A 337 7.23 7.97 -8.35
C GLY A 337 8.12 7.95 -7.11
N PHE A 338 8.84 9.03 -6.82
CA PHE A 338 9.66 9.16 -5.62
C PHE A 338 8.80 9.09 -4.35
N GLU A 339 7.77 9.92 -4.26
CA GLU A 339 6.84 9.97 -3.13
C GLU A 339 6.03 8.68 -3.00
N ALA A 340 5.49 8.18 -4.10
CA ALA A 340 4.68 6.97 -4.11
C ALA A 340 5.47 5.73 -3.64
N ASN A 341 6.73 5.61 -4.05
CA ASN A 341 7.61 4.53 -3.64
C ASN A 341 7.94 4.62 -2.14
N ILE A 342 8.25 5.82 -1.62
CA ILE A 342 8.49 6.06 -0.18
C ILE A 342 7.25 5.68 0.63
N ILE A 343 6.09 6.19 0.25
CA ILE A 343 4.82 5.95 0.95
C ILE A 343 4.52 4.46 1.03
N LYS A 344 4.66 3.73 -0.09
CA LYS A 344 4.40 2.29 -0.15
C LYS A 344 5.40 1.49 0.68
N THR A 345 6.69 1.73 0.49
CA THR A 345 7.74 0.93 1.15
C THR A 345 7.73 1.13 2.66
N VAL A 346 7.63 2.37 3.12
CA VAL A 346 7.56 2.66 4.56
C VAL A 346 6.31 2.04 5.18
N SER A 347 5.12 2.27 4.61
CA SER A 347 3.87 1.73 5.16
C SER A 347 3.92 0.21 5.28
N SER A 348 4.36 -0.50 4.24
CA SER A 348 4.41 -1.97 4.25
C SER A 348 5.48 -2.54 5.20
N ASP A 349 6.62 -1.87 5.36
CA ASP A 349 7.64 -2.27 6.34
C ASP A 349 7.12 -2.09 7.79
N LEU A 350 6.44 -0.96 8.06
CA LEU A 350 5.85 -0.69 9.37
C LEU A 350 4.73 -1.67 9.72
N MET A 351 3.92 -2.07 8.74
CA MET A 351 2.90 -3.11 8.93
C MET A 351 3.54 -4.43 9.37
N GLN A 352 4.54 -4.92 8.63
CA GLN A 352 5.22 -6.17 8.93
C GLN A 352 5.95 -6.11 10.28
N LYS A 353 6.66 -5.00 10.58
CA LYS A 353 7.34 -4.77 11.87
C LYS A 353 6.34 -4.78 13.03
N SER A 354 5.18 -4.13 12.86
CA SER A 354 4.15 -4.08 13.89
C SER A 354 3.53 -5.45 14.19
N ALA A 355 3.27 -6.26 13.15
CA ALA A 355 2.80 -7.63 13.33
C ALA A 355 3.82 -8.52 14.07
N GLN A 356 5.11 -8.41 13.74
CA GLN A 356 6.19 -9.12 14.42
C GLN A 356 6.30 -8.70 15.89
N THR A 357 6.19 -7.39 16.17
CA THR A 357 6.22 -6.87 17.55
C THR A 357 5.05 -7.40 18.37
N LEU A 358 3.83 -7.40 17.83
CA LEU A 358 2.67 -7.98 18.52
C LEU A 358 2.88 -9.46 18.81
N LEU A 359 3.34 -10.25 17.82
CA LEU A 359 3.56 -11.68 18.01
C LEU A 359 4.61 -11.95 19.10
N GLN A 360 5.67 -11.16 19.15
CA GLN A 360 6.70 -11.27 20.19
C GLN A 360 6.13 -10.97 21.58
N LEU A 361 5.29 -9.95 21.73
CA LEU A 361 4.69 -9.56 23.00
C LEU A 361 3.66 -10.60 23.49
N VAL A 362 2.85 -11.13 22.61
CA VAL A 362 1.80 -12.10 22.93
C VAL A 362 2.38 -13.51 23.20
N GLY A 363 3.47 -13.86 22.52
CA GLY A 363 4.16 -15.15 22.69
C GLY A 363 3.36 -16.32 22.09
N ALA A 364 3.44 -17.49 22.73
CA ALA A 364 2.99 -18.78 22.16
C ALA A 364 1.53 -18.82 21.70
N ILE A 365 0.62 -18.14 22.39
CA ILE A 365 -0.81 -18.11 22.00
C ILE A 365 -0.99 -17.37 20.66
N GLY A 366 -0.16 -16.37 20.40
CA GLY A 366 -0.15 -15.61 19.15
C GLY A 366 0.38 -16.40 17.95
N TYR A 367 1.03 -17.53 18.17
CA TYR A 367 1.57 -18.39 17.10
C TYR A 367 0.49 -19.26 16.42
N LYS A 368 -0.76 -19.06 16.78
CA LYS A 368 -1.91 -19.67 16.11
C LYS A 368 -2.32 -18.84 14.90
N LEU A 369 -2.64 -19.51 13.79
CA LEU A 369 -3.02 -18.82 12.54
C LEU A 369 -4.34 -18.02 12.68
N ASN A 370 -5.28 -18.50 13.50
CA ASN A 370 -6.52 -17.77 13.78
C ASN A 370 -6.35 -16.65 14.83
N HIS A 371 -5.20 -16.52 15.50
CA HIS A 371 -4.93 -15.40 16.38
C HIS A 371 -4.43 -14.20 15.55
N ILE A 372 -4.91 -12.99 15.86
CA ILE A 372 -4.57 -11.77 15.09
C ILE A 372 -3.06 -11.54 14.97
N ALA A 373 -2.24 -11.88 15.98
CA ALA A 373 -0.79 -11.74 15.93
C ALA A 373 -0.15 -12.65 14.87
N GLY A 374 -0.51 -13.95 14.84
CA GLY A 374 -0.01 -14.92 13.86
C GLY A 374 -0.52 -14.61 12.45
N ARG A 375 -1.82 -14.34 12.33
CA ARG A 375 -2.45 -13.92 11.07
C ARG A 375 -1.82 -12.64 10.52
N GLY A 376 -1.58 -11.65 11.38
CA GLY A 376 -0.99 -10.38 10.98
C GLY A 376 0.37 -10.52 10.28
N ILE A 377 1.20 -11.50 10.70
CA ILE A 377 2.48 -11.81 10.05
C ILE A 377 2.30 -12.20 8.58
N VAL A 378 1.41 -13.15 8.32
CA VAL A 378 1.22 -13.67 6.96
C VAL A 378 0.42 -12.73 6.08
N ASP A 379 -0.55 -12.00 6.64
CA ASP A 379 -1.39 -11.07 5.90
C ASP A 379 -0.66 -9.77 5.51
N SER A 380 0.27 -9.28 6.33
CA SER A 380 1.04 -8.07 6.03
C SER A 380 2.23 -8.35 5.10
N ARG A 381 2.75 -9.57 5.04
CA ARG A 381 3.93 -9.91 4.22
C ARG A 381 3.80 -9.60 2.73
N PRO A 382 2.69 -9.89 2.04
CA PRO A 382 2.55 -9.61 0.62
C PRO A 382 2.65 -8.12 0.27
N PHE A 383 2.33 -7.22 1.19
CA PHE A 383 2.44 -5.76 0.97
C PHE A 383 3.87 -5.28 0.68
N GLN A 384 4.89 -6.03 1.11
CA GLN A 384 6.28 -5.76 0.74
C GLN A 384 6.68 -6.34 -0.63
N ILE A 385 5.82 -7.17 -1.24
CA ILE A 385 6.10 -7.92 -2.46
C ILE A 385 5.36 -7.34 -3.67
N PHE A 386 4.04 -7.21 -3.60
CA PHE A 386 3.23 -6.75 -4.72
C PHE A 386 3.34 -5.24 -4.96
N GLU A 387 2.88 -4.78 -6.12
CA GLU A 387 3.00 -3.39 -6.61
C GLU A 387 4.44 -2.86 -6.63
N GLY A 388 5.39 -3.75 -6.87
CA GLY A 388 6.83 -3.54 -6.83
C GLY A 388 7.43 -3.96 -5.48
N ALA A 389 8.33 -4.95 -5.53
CA ALA A 389 9.04 -5.41 -4.34
C ALA A 389 9.82 -4.26 -3.68
N ASN A 390 9.81 -4.18 -2.35
CA ASN A 390 10.37 -3.04 -1.61
C ASN A 390 11.84 -2.77 -1.97
N ASP A 391 12.67 -3.79 -2.17
CA ASP A 391 14.08 -3.58 -2.52
C ASP A 391 14.23 -2.90 -3.89
N ILE A 392 13.39 -3.23 -4.87
CA ILE A 392 13.38 -2.56 -6.18
C ILE A 392 12.97 -1.09 -6.01
N LEU A 393 11.92 -0.83 -5.22
CA LEU A 393 11.44 0.53 -4.99
C LEU A 393 12.45 1.37 -4.21
N TYR A 394 13.15 0.79 -3.23
CA TYR A 394 14.24 1.47 -2.53
C TYR A 394 15.40 1.85 -3.47
N ALA A 395 15.79 0.95 -4.38
CA ALA A 395 16.79 1.28 -5.39
C ALA A 395 16.30 2.45 -6.27
N GLN A 396 15.05 2.43 -6.73
CA GLN A 396 14.45 3.52 -7.53
C GLN A 396 14.36 4.85 -6.77
N ILE A 397 14.13 4.83 -5.45
CA ILE A 397 14.17 6.03 -4.60
C ILE A 397 15.59 6.64 -4.63
N SER A 398 16.63 5.83 -4.48
CA SER A 398 18.02 6.30 -4.57
C SER A 398 18.39 6.81 -5.95
N GLU A 399 17.97 6.13 -7.01
CA GLU A 399 18.18 6.58 -8.39
C GLU A 399 17.51 7.94 -8.65
N SER A 400 16.31 8.15 -8.10
CA SER A 400 15.61 9.42 -8.17
C SER A 400 16.36 10.53 -7.41
N LEU A 401 16.83 10.24 -6.18
CA LEU A 401 17.66 11.16 -5.41
C LEU A 401 18.92 11.57 -6.19
N ILE A 402 19.65 10.58 -6.71
CA ILE A 402 20.87 10.81 -7.53
C ILE A 402 20.54 11.70 -8.74
N LYS A 403 19.42 11.45 -9.41
CA LYS A 403 18.97 12.27 -10.54
C LYS A 403 18.69 13.71 -10.10
N PHE A 404 18.01 13.91 -8.96
CA PHE A 404 17.74 15.26 -8.44
C PHE A 404 19.03 16.00 -8.09
N MET A 405 19.97 15.35 -7.39
CA MET A 405 21.28 15.90 -7.04
C MET A 405 22.10 16.29 -8.28
N LYS A 406 22.13 15.41 -9.31
CA LYS A 406 22.80 15.71 -10.60
C LYS A 406 22.21 16.92 -11.30
N ASN A 407 20.89 17.08 -11.27
CA ASN A 407 20.22 18.21 -11.92
C ASN A 407 20.63 19.57 -11.33
N VAL A 408 20.88 19.62 -10.01
CA VAL A 408 21.33 20.83 -9.31
C VAL A 408 22.86 20.88 -9.14
N LYS A 409 23.59 19.86 -9.61
CA LYS A 409 25.06 19.73 -9.52
C LYS A 409 25.59 19.70 -8.08
N GLU A 410 24.80 19.19 -7.15
CA GLU A 410 25.19 19.03 -5.75
C GLU A 410 25.55 17.57 -5.47
N ILE A 411 26.71 17.32 -4.86
CA ILE A 411 27.19 15.97 -4.53
C ILE A 411 27.10 15.65 -3.03
N ASN A 412 27.02 16.68 -2.18
CA ASN A 412 26.89 16.49 -0.73
C ASN A 412 25.43 16.24 -0.37
N VAL A 413 25.17 15.12 0.32
CA VAL A 413 23.81 14.69 0.63
C VAL A 413 23.12 15.67 1.58
N TRP A 414 23.80 16.15 2.63
CA TRP A 414 23.22 17.10 3.59
C TRP A 414 22.90 18.44 2.93
N GLU A 415 23.84 19.00 2.14
CA GLU A 415 23.65 20.26 1.41
C GLU A 415 22.47 20.17 0.44
N PHE A 416 22.30 19.05 -0.24
CA PHE A 416 21.14 18.83 -1.12
C PHE A 416 19.82 18.72 -0.35
N LEU A 417 19.78 17.89 0.71
CA LEU A 417 18.55 17.59 1.42
C LEU A 417 18.02 18.76 2.25
N LYS A 418 18.88 19.67 2.73
CA LYS A 418 18.43 20.85 3.49
C LYS A 418 17.54 21.79 2.68
N ASP A 419 17.70 21.81 1.36
CA ASP A 419 16.89 22.61 0.44
C ASP A 419 15.75 21.78 -0.20
N HIS A 420 15.70 20.47 0.07
CA HIS A 420 14.70 19.60 -0.52
C HIS A 420 13.38 19.62 0.28
N PRO A 421 12.22 19.94 -0.35
CA PRO A 421 10.94 20.17 0.36
C PRO A 421 10.44 19.02 1.22
N LEU A 422 10.91 17.79 0.97
CA LEU A 422 10.52 16.57 1.69
C LEU A 422 11.50 16.17 2.80
N ALA A 423 12.55 16.98 3.09
CA ALA A 423 13.58 16.60 4.05
C ALA A 423 14.08 17.76 4.92
N GLN A 424 13.76 19.01 4.55
CA GLN A 424 14.32 20.22 5.13
C GLN A 424 14.18 20.34 6.66
N ARG A 425 13.12 19.76 7.28
CA ARG A 425 12.91 19.75 8.72
C ARG A 425 13.76 18.69 9.40
N ALA A 426 13.86 17.52 8.77
CA ALA A 426 14.54 16.36 9.34
C ALA A 426 16.06 16.49 9.29
N VAL A 427 16.61 17.12 8.26
CA VAL A 427 18.07 17.14 8.02
C VAL A 427 18.86 17.85 9.11
N GLU A 428 18.26 18.81 9.80
CA GLU A 428 18.92 19.51 10.91
C GLU A 428 19.26 18.57 12.09
N TYR A 429 18.45 17.53 12.28
CA TYR A 429 18.69 16.49 13.29
C TYR A 429 19.72 15.45 12.85
N LEU A 430 20.12 15.44 11.56
CA LEU A 430 20.86 14.35 10.92
C LEU A 430 22.17 14.82 10.27
N LYS A 431 22.60 16.05 10.54
CA LYS A 431 23.76 16.66 9.87
C LYS A 431 25.02 15.80 9.91
N GLU A 432 25.35 15.25 11.07
CA GLU A 432 26.54 14.41 11.24
C GLU A 432 26.48 13.11 10.42
N LEU A 433 25.28 12.57 10.22
CA LEU A 433 25.05 11.34 9.47
C LEU A 433 25.03 11.56 7.96
N LEU A 434 24.63 12.76 7.50
CA LEU A 434 24.35 13.04 6.10
C LEU A 434 25.41 13.92 5.43
N ASN A 435 26.37 14.50 6.18
CA ASN A 435 27.41 15.36 5.64
C ASN A 435 28.53 14.55 4.96
N PHE A 436 28.21 13.97 3.81
CA PHE A 436 29.18 13.27 2.96
C PHE A 436 28.84 13.45 1.47
N ASN A 437 29.86 13.26 0.63
CA ASN A 437 29.70 13.29 -0.81
C ASN A 437 29.26 11.92 -1.33
N LEU A 438 28.18 11.91 -2.13
CA LEU A 438 27.61 10.70 -2.67
C LEU A 438 28.36 10.26 -3.94
N ASP A 439 28.81 9.01 -3.96
CA ASP A 439 29.25 8.36 -5.19
C ASP A 439 28.03 7.96 -6.03
N TYR A 440 27.93 8.53 -7.23
CA TYR A 440 26.82 8.22 -8.13
C TYR A 440 26.92 6.84 -8.82
N GLN A 441 28.06 6.15 -8.68
CA GLN A 441 28.28 4.81 -9.20
C GLN A 441 28.32 3.79 -8.07
N MET A 442 27.14 3.49 -7.52
CA MET A 442 26.99 2.55 -6.41
C MET A 442 26.46 1.19 -6.86
N PRO A 443 26.89 0.09 -6.24
CA PRO A 443 26.27 -1.21 -6.46
C PRO A 443 24.82 -1.23 -5.96
N GLN A 444 23.98 -2.08 -6.56
CA GLN A 444 22.55 -2.13 -6.28
C GLN A 444 22.21 -2.25 -4.79
N ARG A 445 22.96 -3.05 -4.01
CA ARG A 445 22.74 -3.14 -2.56
C ARG A 445 22.87 -1.79 -1.84
N LYS A 446 23.82 -0.94 -2.25
CA LYS A 446 23.99 0.41 -1.68
C LYS A 446 22.84 1.34 -2.07
N LEU A 447 22.29 1.19 -3.27
CA LEU A 447 21.07 1.90 -3.66
C LEU A 447 19.90 1.52 -2.76
N VAL A 448 19.72 0.23 -2.45
CA VAL A 448 18.67 -0.23 -1.53
C VAL A 448 18.85 0.35 -0.13
N GLU A 449 20.08 0.28 0.43
CA GLU A 449 20.38 0.81 1.77
C GLU A 449 20.15 2.32 1.86
N LEU A 450 20.63 3.08 0.87
CA LEU A 450 20.40 4.52 0.78
C LEU A 450 18.91 4.85 0.64
N GLY A 451 18.18 4.11 -0.19
CA GLY A 451 16.74 4.31 -0.38
C GLY A 451 15.94 4.08 0.90
N LYS A 452 16.32 3.08 1.71
CA LYS A 452 15.75 2.88 3.05
C LYS A 452 16.00 4.11 3.94
N ALA A 453 17.24 4.60 4.00
CA ALA A 453 17.59 5.77 4.81
C ALA A 453 16.82 7.03 4.36
N VAL A 454 16.82 7.32 3.06
CA VAL A 454 16.09 8.47 2.48
C VAL A 454 14.59 8.38 2.79
N SER A 455 14.00 7.21 2.69
CA SER A 455 12.59 7.01 3.01
C SER A 455 12.25 7.31 4.47
N ARG A 456 13.17 6.98 5.41
CA ARG A 456 13.02 7.30 6.83
C ARG A 456 13.25 8.79 7.11
N ILE A 457 14.18 9.45 6.39
CA ILE A 457 14.41 10.89 6.48
C ILE A 457 13.15 11.65 6.04
N VAL A 458 12.57 11.30 4.91
CA VAL A 458 11.30 11.89 4.44
C VAL A 458 10.16 11.63 5.43
N SER A 459 10.08 10.42 6.00
CA SER A 459 9.08 10.11 7.04
C SER A 459 9.25 10.98 8.28
N MET A 460 10.49 11.22 8.72
CA MET A 460 10.80 12.10 9.85
C MET A 460 10.38 13.55 9.56
N ASP A 461 10.62 14.05 8.35
CA ASP A 461 10.18 15.39 7.93
C ASP A 461 8.65 15.53 7.99
N LEU A 462 7.93 14.52 7.50
CA LEU A 462 6.45 14.51 7.53
C LEU A 462 5.90 14.44 8.96
N VAL A 463 6.54 13.70 9.86
CA VAL A 463 6.19 13.65 11.28
C VAL A 463 6.42 15.00 11.95
N LEU A 464 7.56 15.66 11.69
CA LEU A 464 7.85 17.01 12.19
C LEU A 464 6.82 18.02 11.68
N LYS A 465 6.49 17.98 10.36
CA LYS A 465 5.42 18.82 9.77
C LYS A 465 4.08 18.61 10.48
N MET A 466 3.74 17.37 10.84
CA MET A 466 2.52 17.07 11.56
C MET A 466 2.54 17.67 12.97
N GLY A 467 3.69 17.68 13.66
CA GLY A 467 3.90 18.36 14.94
C GLY A 467 3.71 19.89 14.84
N GLU A 468 4.25 20.52 13.79
CA GLU A 468 4.04 21.97 13.50
C GLU A 468 2.55 22.29 13.30
N ASN A 469 1.76 21.36 12.80
CA ASN A 469 0.32 21.48 12.62
C ASN A 469 -0.49 21.16 13.88
N GLY A 470 0.16 21.03 15.04
CA GLY A 470 -0.49 20.89 16.35
C GLY A 470 -0.77 19.45 16.78
N PHE A 471 -0.17 18.46 16.12
CA PHE A 471 -0.26 17.08 16.59
C PHE A 471 0.44 16.92 17.95
N ARG A 472 0.01 15.94 18.73
CA ARG A 472 0.45 15.68 20.10
C ARG A 472 1.97 15.53 20.22
N LYS A 473 2.59 16.43 21.00
CA LYS A 473 4.05 16.61 21.04
C LYS A 473 4.81 15.38 21.52
N ASP A 474 4.33 14.69 22.55
CA ASP A 474 5.00 13.51 23.11
C ASP A 474 5.09 12.34 22.13
N LEU A 475 4.07 12.15 21.28
CA LEU A 475 4.11 11.16 20.20
C LEU A 475 5.07 11.58 19.07
N ILE A 476 5.14 12.87 18.77
CA ILE A 476 6.10 13.40 17.79
C ILE A 476 7.53 13.18 18.28
N ASP A 477 7.84 13.61 19.52
CA ASP A 477 9.19 13.51 20.09
C ASP A 477 9.67 12.03 20.16
N GLY A 478 8.82 11.11 20.61
CA GLY A 478 9.12 9.68 20.65
C GLY A 478 9.37 9.10 19.25
N THR A 479 8.54 9.50 18.26
CA THR A 479 8.68 9.05 16.88
C THR A 479 9.95 9.59 16.21
N VAL A 480 10.28 10.86 16.44
CA VAL A 480 11.53 11.48 15.93
C VAL A 480 12.76 10.77 16.50
N SER A 481 12.74 10.46 17.81
CA SER A 481 13.83 9.70 18.46
C SER A 481 14.00 8.30 17.85
N MET A 482 12.91 7.57 17.64
CA MET A 482 12.95 6.25 17.00
C MET A 482 13.47 6.34 15.56
N LEU A 483 12.99 7.28 14.76
CA LEU A 483 13.44 7.46 13.38
C LEU A 483 14.91 7.87 13.31
N HIS A 484 15.37 8.72 14.23
CA HIS A 484 16.79 9.09 14.30
C HIS A 484 17.67 7.85 14.55
N GLN A 485 17.29 6.98 15.48
CA GLN A 485 18.02 5.72 15.75
C GLN A 485 17.99 4.80 14.52
N GLU A 486 16.83 4.63 13.86
CA GLU A 486 16.69 3.79 12.67
C GLU A 486 17.56 4.31 11.52
N ILE A 487 17.54 5.62 11.26
CA ILE A 487 18.38 6.27 10.24
C ILE A 487 19.87 6.09 10.56
N SER A 488 20.28 6.25 11.82
CA SER A 488 21.67 6.04 12.26
C SER A 488 22.16 4.63 11.95
N ASN A 489 21.33 3.62 12.23
CA ASN A 489 21.62 2.21 11.92
C ASN A 489 21.73 1.97 10.42
N LEU A 490 20.81 2.54 9.63
CA LEU A 490 20.82 2.43 8.17
C LEU A 490 22.06 3.10 7.56
N MET A 491 22.47 4.27 8.04
CA MET A 491 23.65 4.97 7.57
C MET A 491 24.95 4.24 7.96
N THR A 492 25.00 3.61 9.13
CA THR A 492 26.10 2.73 9.55
C THR A 492 26.20 1.55 8.58
N THR A 493 25.09 0.88 8.27
CA THR A 493 25.04 -0.22 7.30
C THR A 493 25.46 0.24 5.90
N PHE A 494 24.97 1.40 5.48
CA PHE A 494 25.34 2.01 4.19
C PHE A 494 26.84 2.29 4.09
N SER A 495 27.48 2.77 5.15
CA SER A 495 28.91 3.11 5.17
C SER A 495 29.81 1.85 5.19
N PHE A 496 29.30 0.74 5.68
CA PHE A 496 30.09 -0.48 5.86
C PHE A 496 30.50 -1.12 4.54
N LYS A 497 31.79 -1.49 4.42
CA LYS A 497 32.32 -2.22 3.27
C LYS A 497 32.18 -3.72 3.51
N GLN A 498 31.22 -4.34 2.85
CA GLN A 498 31.03 -5.80 2.90
C GLN A 498 31.55 -6.48 1.63
N ASN A 499 32.17 -7.63 1.80
CA ASN A 499 32.31 -8.59 0.71
C ASN A 499 30.98 -9.34 0.55
N THR A 500 30.37 -9.26 -0.65
CA THR A 500 29.07 -9.86 -0.96
C THR A 500 29.19 -11.01 -1.97
N THR A 501 30.38 -11.58 -2.13
CA THR A 501 30.59 -12.73 -3.00
C THR A 501 29.94 -13.97 -2.38
N VAL A 502 29.06 -14.60 -3.14
CA VAL A 502 28.45 -15.88 -2.75
C VAL A 502 29.49 -16.98 -2.95
N VAL A 503 29.63 -17.84 -1.95
CA VAL A 503 30.44 -19.08 -2.07
C VAL A 503 29.50 -20.19 -2.53
N GLU A 504 29.58 -20.57 -3.81
CA GLU A 504 28.66 -21.54 -4.42
C GLU A 504 28.84 -22.96 -3.85
N ASN A 505 30.08 -23.35 -3.56
CA ASN A 505 30.43 -24.65 -3.00
C ASN A 505 30.78 -24.54 -1.50
N TYR A 506 29.93 -23.87 -0.72
CA TYR A 506 30.14 -23.57 0.70
C TYR A 506 30.30 -24.83 1.59
N GLU A 507 29.90 -26.01 1.13
CA GLU A 507 30.06 -27.29 1.83
C GLU A 507 31.45 -27.87 1.66
N ALA A 508 32.20 -27.50 0.60
CA ALA A 508 33.56 -27.99 0.38
C ALA A 508 34.50 -27.46 1.47
N ASP A 509 35.31 -28.36 2.04
CA ASP A 509 36.30 -28.07 3.10
C ASP A 509 35.70 -27.46 4.40
N SER A 510 34.35 -27.60 4.58
CA SER A 510 33.67 -27.15 5.80
C SER A 510 33.52 -28.29 6.81
N SER A 511 34.32 -28.28 7.88
CA SER A 511 34.34 -29.38 8.89
C SER A 511 33.01 -29.60 9.59
N TRP A 512 32.20 -28.55 9.84
CA TRP A 512 30.87 -28.67 10.45
C TRP A 512 29.86 -29.35 9.54
N ALA A 513 29.95 -29.12 8.20
CA ALA A 513 29.07 -29.78 7.23
C ALA A 513 29.38 -31.29 7.16
N ASN A 514 30.66 -31.70 7.32
CA ASN A 514 31.06 -33.10 7.37
C ASN A 514 30.51 -33.83 8.59
N LEU A 515 30.32 -33.14 9.72
CA LEU A 515 29.72 -33.72 10.93
C LEU A 515 28.23 -34.01 10.76
N ALA A 516 27.52 -33.26 9.90
CA ALA A 516 26.10 -33.48 9.62
C ALA A 516 25.84 -34.66 8.66
N THR A 517 26.86 -35.14 7.94
CA THR A 517 26.77 -36.24 6.95
C THR A 517 27.37 -37.56 7.44
N SER A 518 27.94 -37.61 8.64
CA SER A 518 28.55 -38.81 9.26
C SER A 518 27.56 -39.60 10.19
#